data_f833b8bd61c2d2317d2dec635d761c4a
#
_entry.id   f833b8bd61c2d2317d2dec635d761c4a
#
_cell.length_a   1.000
_cell.length_b   1.000
_cell.length_c   1.000
_cell.angle_alpha   90.00
_cell.angle_beta   90.00
_cell.angle_gamma   90.00
#
_symmetry.space_group_name_H-M   'P 1'
#
loop_
_entity.id
_entity.type
_entity.pdbx_description
1 polymer ?
#
loop_
_entity_poly.entity_id
_entity_poly.type
_entity_poly.pdbx_seq_one_letter_code
_entity_poly.pdbx_strand_id
1 'polypeptide(L)'
;GTVLQRRPRVMAYGGGGARTRIVCGYLACDQRLARLLLAGMPQVVRVNVRDSDAGEWLESSLRYALAEARSPRPGGAGVLAKLAEVLFIEVLRLYMNERGDERTGWLAGLQDRVVGAALTALHQKPAHPWTLEELARVSGTSRSVLAERFQELVGSSPMQYLTQWRMMLAGNLLCHGNAPLARIAEDVGYQTDTAFSRAFRREYGMPPAAWRRMKSAQAANGPEKLAG
;
A
#
# COMPACT_ATOMS: atom_id res chain seq x y z
N GLY A 1 10.01 1.52 3.25
CA GLY A 1 10.25 1.48 1.83
C GLY A 1 11.66 1.94 1.53
N THR A 2 12.43 1.12 0.80
CA THR A 2 13.81 1.49 0.39
C THR A 2 13.69 2.31 -0.88
N VAL A 3 13.93 3.61 -0.78
CA VAL A 3 14.02 4.48 -1.96
C VAL A 3 15.43 4.30 -2.55
N LEU A 4 15.50 3.67 -3.71
CA LEU A 4 16.74 3.60 -4.50
C LEU A 4 17.01 5.00 -5.08
N GLN A 5 18.00 5.70 -4.53
CA GLN A 5 18.47 6.96 -5.10
C GLN A 5 19.31 6.71 -6.36
N ARG A 6 18.70 6.91 -7.51
CA ARG A 6 19.47 7.21 -8.72
C ARG A 6 19.56 8.73 -8.83
N ARG A 7 20.77 9.27 -9.13
CA ARG A 7 20.92 10.70 -9.44
C ARG A 7 19.95 11.08 -10.56
N PRO A 8 19.23 12.20 -10.44
CA PRO A 8 18.30 12.62 -11.48
C PRO A 8 19.07 12.81 -12.78
N ARG A 9 18.69 12.08 -13.81
CA ARG A 9 19.22 12.26 -15.16
C ARG A 9 18.35 13.28 -15.89
N VAL A 10 18.95 14.36 -16.35
CA VAL A 10 18.26 15.27 -17.25
C VAL A 10 18.40 14.68 -18.66
N MET A 11 17.28 14.31 -19.25
CA MET A 11 17.21 13.83 -20.62
C MET A 11 16.37 14.81 -21.43
N ALA A 12 16.86 15.21 -22.60
CA ALA A 12 16.13 16.07 -23.52
C ALA A 12 15.79 15.26 -24.77
N TYR A 13 14.51 15.23 -25.12
CA TYR A 13 13.98 14.58 -26.31
C TYR A 13 13.09 15.54 -27.09
N GLY A 14 13.03 15.40 -28.40
CA GLY A 14 12.09 16.11 -29.25
C GLY A 14 12.73 17.08 -30.24
N GLY A 15 11.96 17.59 -31.17
CA GLY A 15 12.35 18.32 -32.35
C GLY A 15 11.85 19.77 -32.42
N GLY A 16 12.16 20.65 -31.44
CA GLY A 16 11.99 22.12 -31.61
C GLY A 16 10.63 22.72 -31.25
N GLY A 17 9.70 21.96 -30.65
CA GLY A 17 8.42 22.49 -30.12
C GLY A 17 8.55 23.15 -28.75
N ALA A 18 7.43 23.53 -28.15
CA ALA A 18 7.35 24.07 -26.79
C ALA A 18 7.96 23.08 -25.77
N ARG A 19 8.79 23.60 -24.86
CA ARG A 19 9.45 22.77 -23.85
C ARG A 19 8.47 22.36 -22.74
N THR A 20 8.29 21.06 -22.56
CA THR A 20 7.58 20.49 -21.41
C THR A 20 8.59 19.89 -20.44
N ARG A 21 8.46 20.18 -19.14
CA ARG A 21 9.30 19.60 -18.09
C ARG A 21 8.55 18.49 -17.41
N ILE A 22 9.11 17.29 -17.39
CA ILE A 22 8.55 16.11 -16.72
C ILE A 22 9.50 15.73 -15.58
N VAL A 23 8.93 15.43 -14.40
CA VAL A 23 9.63 14.87 -13.26
C VAL A 23 9.10 13.44 -13.06
N CYS A 24 10.00 12.48 -13.08
CA CYS A 24 9.65 11.08 -12.85
C CYS A 24 10.17 10.64 -11.48
N GLY A 25 9.29 10.04 -10.69
CA GLY A 25 9.59 9.33 -9.45
C GLY A 25 9.00 7.92 -9.49
N TYR A 26 9.49 7.04 -8.65
CA TYR A 26 8.89 5.72 -8.45
C TYR A 26 8.82 5.37 -6.98
N LEU A 27 7.80 4.60 -6.62
CA LEU A 27 7.60 4.04 -5.29
C LEU A 27 7.65 2.53 -5.40
N ALA A 28 8.50 1.91 -4.59
CA ALA A 28 8.51 0.47 -4.44
C ALA A 28 7.66 0.11 -3.21
N CYS A 29 6.67 -0.75 -3.39
CA CYS A 29 5.87 -1.29 -2.32
C CYS A 29 5.83 -2.82 -2.38
N ASP A 30 5.40 -3.45 -1.30
CA ASP A 30 5.14 -4.89 -1.30
C ASP A 30 4.13 -5.23 -2.39
N GLN A 31 4.43 -6.25 -3.22
CA GLN A 31 3.57 -6.62 -4.36
C GLN A 31 2.14 -6.99 -3.95
N ARG A 32 1.94 -7.49 -2.72
CA ARG A 32 0.63 -7.87 -2.21
C ARG A 32 -0.18 -6.67 -1.80
N LEU A 33 0.49 -5.72 -1.10
CA LEU A 33 -0.11 -4.43 -0.80
C LEU A 33 -0.47 -3.71 -2.11
N ALA A 34 0.44 -3.72 -3.09
CA ALA A 34 0.17 -3.16 -4.41
C ALA A 34 -1.05 -3.79 -5.07
N ARG A 35 -1.16 -5.12 -5.05
CA ARG A 35 -2.32 -5.83 -5.63
C ARG A 35 -3.63 -5.44 -4.96
N LEU A 36 -3.65 -5.31 -3.63
CA LEU A 36 -4.84 -4.90 -2.90
C LEU A 36 -5.22 -3.45 -3.20
N LEU A 37 -4.26 -2.52 -3.12
CA LEU A 37 -4.50 -1.09 -3.31
C LEU A 37 -4.81 -0.72 -4.76
N LEU A 38 -4.11 -1.37 -5.71
CA LEU A 38 -4.21 -1.04 -7.14
C LEU A 38 -5.23 -1.91 -7.88
N ALA A 39 -5.86 -2.88 -7.19
CA ALA A 39 -6.96 -3.65 -7.76
C ALA A 39 -8.11 -2.71 -8.15
N GLY A 40 -8.53 -2.76 -9.42
CA GLY A 40 -9.56 -1.87 -9.96
C GLY A 40 -9.09 -0.48 -10.37
N MET A 41 -7.81 -0.14 -10.18
CA MET A 41 -7.25 1.11 -10.72
C MET A 41 -6.83 0.93 -12.18
N PRO A 42 -7.00 1.96 -13.02
CA PRO A 42 -6.46 1.94 -14.37
C PRO A 42 -4.92 1.94 -14.34
N GLN A 43 -4.29 1.42 -15.40
CA GLN A 43 -2.82 1.38 -15.50
C GLN A 43 -2.18 2.76 -15.44
N VAL A 44 -2.91 3.79 -15.86
CA VAL A 44 -2.48 5.20 -15.80
C VAL A 44 -3.56 6.01 -15.12
N VAL A 45 -3.18 6.67 -14.04
CA VAL A 45 -4.01 7.64 -13.34
C VAL A 45 -3.52 9.03 -13.67
N ARG A 46 -4.42 9.88 -14.13
CA ARG A 46 -4.14 11.30 -14.38
C ARG A 46 -5.00 12.14 -13.43
N VAL A 47 -4.34 13.01 -12.67
CA VAL A 47 -4.97 13.93 -11.73
C VAL A 47 -4.51 15.35 -12.05
N ASN A 48 -5.44 16.31 -12.15
CA ASN A 48 -5.09 17.72 -12.26
C ASN A 48 -4.93 18.31 -10.85
N VAL A 49 -3.70 18.55 -10.44
CA VAL A 49 -3.42 19.09 -9.10
C VAL A 49 -3.61 20.59 -8.98
N ARG A 50 -3.67 21.34 -10.10
CA ARG A 50 -3.69 22.81 -10.09
C ARG A 50 -4.97 23.39 -9.52
N ASP A 51 -6.08 22.69 -9.71
CA ASP A 51 -7.41 23.14 -9.30
C ASP A 51 -7.83 22.58 -7.93
N SER A 52 -6.89 22.00 -7.20
CA SER A 52 -7.13 21.42 -5.87
C SER A 52 -6.55 22.31 -4.76
N ASP A 53 -7.16 22.26 -3.58
CA ASP A 53 -6.67 22.94 -2.37
C ASP A 53 -5.23 22.53 -2.01
N ALA A 54 -4.84 21.32 -2.38
CA ALA A 54 -3.48 20.79 -2.20
C ALA A 54 -2.51 21.19 -3.33
N GLY A 55 -2.97 21.85 -4.40
CA GLY A 55 -2.19 22.09 -5.61
C GLY A 55 -0.90 22.87 -5.39
N GLU A 56 -0.97 23.99 -4.68
CA GLU A 56 0.20 24.82 -4.35
C GLU A 56 1.22 24.05 -3.49
N TRP A 57 0.72 23.30 -2.52
CA TRP A 57 1.56 22.49 -1.66
C TRP A 57 2.25 21.37 -2.43
N LEU A 58 1.53 20.66 -3.31
CA LEU A 58 2.08 19.60 -4.16
C LEU A 58 3.17 20.15 -5.09
N GLU A 59 2.92 21.29 -5.73
CA GLU A 59 3.89 21.93 -6.61
C GLU A 59 5.14 22.39 -5.85
N SER A 60 4.97 22.99 -4.68
CA SER A 60 6.09 23.41 -3.82
C SER A 60 6.90 22.22 -3.32
N SER A 61 6.24 21.14 -2.94
CA SER A 61 6.86 19.89 -2.50
C SER A 61 7.65 19.22 -3.61
N LEU A 62 7.14 19.20 -4.83
CA LEU A 62 7.85 18.71 -6.01
C LEU A 62 9.08 19.57 -6.33
N ARG A 63 8.97 20.90 -6.23
CA ARG A 63 10.13 21.82 -6.40
C ARG A 63 11.21 21.54 -5.35
N TYR A 64 10.81 21.36 -4.09
CA TYR A 64 11.74 21.00 -3.01
C TYR A 64 12.42 19.65 -3.27
N ALA A 65 11.65 18.61 -3.64
CA ALA A 65 12.21 17.31 -3.96
C ALA A 65 13.23 17.36 -5.10
N LEU A 66 12.99 18.16 -6.13
CA LEU A 66 13.93 18.39 -7.24
C LEU A 66 15.20 19.11 -6.78
N ALA A 67 15.08 20.12 -5.91
CA ALA A 67 16.24 20.85 -5.39
C ALA A 67 17.10 19.90 -4.53
N GLU A 68 16.50 19.11 -3.64
CA GLU A 68 17.20 18.14 -2.80
C GLU A 68 17.88 17.04 -3.63
N ALA A 69 17.21 16.54 -4.68
CA ALA A 69 17.78 15.53 -5.58
C ALA A 69 18.98 16.05 -6.39
N ARG A 70 19.01 17.36 -6.72
CA ARG A 70 20.13 18.00 -7.45
C ARG A 70 21.33 18.29 -6.57
N SER A 71 21.10 18.65 -5.32
CA SER A 71 22.13 19.00 -4.34
C SER A 71 21.88 18.24 -3.03
N PRO A 72 22.23 16.93 -2.99
CA PRO A 72 21.98 16.09 -1.83
C PRO A 72 22.67 16.59 -0.57
N ARG A 73 21.90 16.67 0.53
CA ARG A 73 22.39 17.02 1.88
C ARG A 73 22.34 15.80 2.80
N PRO A 74 23.08 15.79 3.91
CA PRO A 74 22.94 14.75 4.92
C PRO A 74 21.46 14.56 5.32
N GLY A 75 20.98 13.33 5.30
CA GLY A 75 19.56 13.01 5.59
C GLY A 75 18.59 13.22 4.42
N GLY A 76 19.01 13.83 3.30
CA GLY A 76 18.16 14.14 2.14
C GLY A 76 17.45 12.93 1.55
N ALA A 77 18.10 11.76 1.55
CA ALA A 77 17.47 10.50 1.13
C ALA A 77 16.22 10.15 1.96
N GLY A 78 16.31 10.29 3.28
CA GLY A 78 15.17 10.05 4.17
C GLY A 78 14.04 11.06 3.95
N VAL A 79 14.40 12.33 3.74
CA VAL A 79 13.41 13.38 3.45
C VAL A 79 12.69 13.10 2.13
N LEU A 80 13.41 12.77 1.06
CA LEU A 80 12.83 12.46 -0.24
C LEU A 80 11.93 11.22 -0.18
N ALA A 81 12.31 10.20 0.59
CA ALA A 81 11.49 9.01 0.79
C ALA A 81 10.15 9.36 1.44
N LYS A 82 10.18 10.14 2.52
CA LYS A 82 8.96 10.55 3.22
C LYS A 82 8.09 11.49 2.39
N LEU A 83 8.71 12.42 1.69
CA LEU A 83 8.00 13.31 0.80
C LEU A 83 7.31 12.54 -0.34
N ALA A 84 7.96 11.55 -0.93
CA ALA A 84 7.37 10.72 -1.97
C ALA A 84 6.17 9.90 -1.45
N GLU A 85 6.23 9.37 -0.22
CA GLU A 85 5.11 8.68 0.42
C GLU A 85 3.91 9.63 0.59
N VAL A 86 4.13 10.84 1.09
CA VAL A 86 3.06 11.84 1.31
C VAL A 86 2.47 12.31 -0.02
N LEU A 87 3.31 12.63 -1.02
CA LEU A 87 2.86 13.02 -2.35
C LEU A 87 1.99 11.93 -3.00
N PHE A 88 2.38 10.66 -2.86
CA PHE A 88 1.60 9.53 -3.35
C PHE A 88 0.22 9.45 -2.70
N ILE A 89 0.15 9.61 -1.36
CA ILE A 89 -1.12 9.61 -0.62
C ILE A 89 -2.01 10.76 -1.10
N GLU A 90 -1.48 11.97 -1.26
CA GLU A 90 -2.27 13.11 -1.72
C GLU A 90 -2.79 12.94 -3.15
N VAL A 91 -1.97 12.42 -4.06
CA VAL A 91 -2.42 12.10 -5.43
C VAL A 91 -3.54 11.05 -5.41
N LEU A 92 -3.45 10.01 -4.54
CA LEU A 92 -4.55 9.04 -4.38
C LEU A 92 -5.82 9.70 -3.83
N ARG A 93 -5.70 10.60 -2.84
CA ARG A 93 -6.86 11.35 -2.29
C ARG A 93 -7.54 12.19 -3.36
N LEU A 94 -6.77 12.95 -4.14
CA LEU A 94 -7.30 13.72 -5.26
C LEU A 94 -7.97 12.84 -6.31
N TYR A 95 -7.33 11.74 -6.68
CA TYR A 95 -7.92 10.75 -7.58
C TYR A 95 -9.24 10.19 -7.04
N MET A 96 -9.32 9.95 -5.73
CA MET A 96 -10.56 9.52 -5.07
C MET A 96 -11.65 10.58 -5.14
N ASN A 97 -11.33 11.86 -5.06
CA ASN A 97 -12.29 12.96 -5.09
C ASN A 97 -12.79 13.29 -6.50
N GLU A 98 -11.95 13.19 -7.53
CA GLU A 98 -12.29 13.56 -8.92
C GLU A 98 -13.29 12.60 -9.57
N ARG A 99 -13.34 11.34 -9.17
CA ARG A 99 -14.16 10.32 -9.81
C ARG A 99 -15.22 9.76 -8.87
N GLY A 100 -16.42 10.26 -8.88
CA GLY A 100 -17.56 9.75 -8.11
C GLY A 100 -17.85 8.24 -8.24
N ASP A 101 -19.08 7.82 -8.32
CA ASP A 101 -19.61 6.45 -8.14
C ASP A 101 -19.16 5.35 -9.14
N GLU A 102 -18.39 5.65 -10.18
CA GLU A 102 -18.03 4.70 -11.24
C GLU A 102 -16.83 3.78 -10.91
N ARG A 103 -16.55 3.52 -9.65
CA ARG A 103 -15.33 2.80 -9.26
C ARG A 103 -15.60 1.37 -8.82
N THR A 104 -14.70 0.49 -9.24
CA THR A 104 -14.49 -0.82 -8.65
C THR A 104 -13.11 -0.86 -7.97
N GLY A 105 -12.92 -1.81 -7.08
CA GLY A 105 -11.67 -2.01 -6.37
C GLY A 105 -11.67 -1.45 -4.95
N TRP A 106 -10.57 -1.65 -4.26
CA TRP A 106 -10.40 -1.35 -2.85
C TRP A 106 -10.65 0.13 -2.50
N LEU A 107 -10.23 1.06 -3.36
CA LEU A 107 -10.46 2.50 -3.15
C LEU A 107 -11.94 2.86 -3.20
N ALA A 108 -12.72 2.23 -4.08
CA ALA A 108 -14.17 2.39 -4.10
C ALA A 108 -14.81 1.82 -2.84
N GLY A 109 -14.34 0.66 -2.39
CA GLY A 109 -14.76 0.04 -1.13
C GLY A 109 -14.52 0.95 0.08
N LEU A 110 -13.46 1.75 0.11
CA LEU A 110 -13.22 2.71 1.20
C LEU A 110 -14.24 3.85 1.24
N GLN A 111 -14.75 4.28 0.10
CA GLN A 111 -15.75 5.35 0.00
C GLN A 111 -17.18 4.85 0.21
N ASP A 112 -17.42 3.55 0.02
CA ASP A 112 -18.72 2.94 0.30
C ASP A 112 -19.01 2.94 1.80
N ARG A 113 -20.18 3.39 2.20
CA ARG A 113 -20.56 3.50 3.62
C ARG A 113 -20.49 2.16 4.36
N VAL A 114 -20.92 1.09 3.72
CA VAL A 114 -21.00 -0.26 4.33
C VAL A 114 -19.63 -0.93 4.30
N VAL A 115 -19.01 -1.00 3.13
CA VAL A 115 -17.72 -1.68 2.93
C VAL A 115 -16.59 -0.89 3.62
N GLY A 116 -16.62 0.44 3.57
CA GLY A 116 -15.65 1.30 4.25
C GLY A 116 -15.68 1.15 5.76
N ALA A 117 -16.88 1.01 6.37
CA ALA A 117 -17.02 0.72 7.80
C ALA A 117 -16.41 -0.66 8.15
N ALA A 118 -16.67 -1.69 7.32
CA ALA A 118 -16.09 -3.01 7.50
C ALA A 118 -14.57 -3.00 7.36
N LEU A 119 -14.03 -2.37 6.30
CA LEU A 119 -12.58 -2.23 6.09
C LEU A 119 -11.92 -1.50 7.27
N THR A 120 -12.51 -0.42 7.74
CA THR A 120 -12.02 0.33 8.90
C THR A 120 -11.95 -0.55 10.15
N ALA A 121 -13.01 -1.33 10.43
CA ALA A 121 -13.05 -2.23 11.57
C ALA A 121 -11.97 -3.32 11.48
N LEU A 122 -11.81 -3.94 10.31
CA LEU A 122 -10.79 -4.96 10.04
C LEU A 122 -9.37 -4.42 10.20
N HIS A 123 -9.11 -3.20 9.73
CA HIS A 123 -7.79 -2.57 9.81
C HIS A 123 -7.44 -2.11 11.21
N GLN A 124 -8.39 -1.56 11.96
CA GLN A 124 -8.16 -1.10 13.33
C GLN A 124 -7.94 -2.25 14.31
N LYS A 125 -8.61 -3.38 14.10
CA LYS A 125 -8.55 -4.53 15.02
C LYS A 125 -8.31 -5.83 14.26
N PRO A 126 -7.15 -6.00 13.62
CA PRO A 126 -6.88 -7.18 12.79
C PRO A 126 -6.82 -8.48 13.62
N ALA A 127 -6.37 -8.42 14.86
CA ALA A 127 -6.30 -9.59 15.75
C ALA A 127 -7.65 -10.03 16.32
N HIS A 128 -8.66 -9.15 16.28
CA HIS A 128 -9.99 -9.47 16.79
C HIS A 128 -10.61 -10.64 16.02
N PRO A 129 -11.28 -11.63 16.69
CA PRO A 129 -11.87 -12.80 16.03
C PRO A 129 -13.20 -12.45 15.32
N TRP A 130 -13.11 -11.57 14.33
CA TRP A 130 -14.26 -11.10 13.56
C TRP A 130 -15.07 -12.24 12.96
N THR A 131 -16.38 -12.12 13.08
CA THR A 131 -17.35 -12.91 12.33
C THR A 131 -18.04 -12.05 11.27
N LEU A 132 -18.56 -12.66 10.21
CA LEU A 132 -19.32 -11.92 9.19
C LEU A 132 -20.55 -11.22 9.80
N GLU A 133 -21.17 -11.83 10.82
CA GLU A 133 -22.31 -11.26 11.52
C GLU A 133 -21.93 -9.99 12.30
N GLU A 134 -20.83 -10.04 13.03
CA GLU A 134 -20.31 -8.89 13.78
C GLU A 134 -19.90 -7.74 12.85
N LEU A 135 -19.23 -8.05 11.75
CA LEU A 135 -18.88 -7.06 10.73
C LEU A 135 -20.12 -6.42 10.10
N ALA A 136 -21.13 -7.21 9.78
CA ALA A 136 -22.39 -6.70 9.23
C ALA A 136 -23.07 -5.75 10.21
N ARG A 137 -23.11 -6.11 11.50
CA ARG A 137 -23.66 -5.26 12.56
C ARG A 137 -22.90 -3.93 12.68
N VAL A 138 -21.57 -3.96 12.69
CA VAL A 138 -20.72 -2.75 12.76
C VAL A 138 -20.91 -1.88 11.51
N SER A 139 -21.13 -2.50 10.36
CA SER A 139 -21.37 -1.79 9.09
C SER A 139 -22.82 -1.33 8.90
N GLY A 140 -23.71 -1.61 9.86
CA GLY A 140 -25.11 -1.20 9.81
C GLY A 140 -25.92 -1.88 8.71
N THR A 141 -25.65 -3.17 8.42
CA THR A 141 -26.27 -3.92 7.33
C THR A 141 -26.47 -5.40 7.67
N SER A 142 -27.06 -6.18 6.75
CA SER A 142 -27.19 -7.64 6.86
C SER A 142 -25.91 -8.35 6.36
N ARG A 143 -25.72 -9.62 6.77
CA ARG A 143 -24.59 -10.46 6.33
C ARG A 143 -24.55 -10.63 4.81
N SER A 144 -25.69 -10.88 4.19
CA SER A 144 -25.77 -11.06 2.74
C SER A 144 -25.42 -9.81 1.97
N VAL A 145 -25.97 -8.66 2.37
CA VAL A 145 -25.65 -7.36 1.73
C VAL A 145 -24.17 -6.99 1.91
N LEU A 146 -23.60 -7.20 3.12
CA LEU A 146 -22.17 -6.95 3.31
C LEU A 146 -21.33 -7.86 2.42
N ALA A 147 -21.61 -9.17 2.38
CA ALA A 147 -20.83 -10.12 1.60
C ALA A 147 -20.87 -9.81 0.10
N GLU A 148 -22.05 -9.49 -0.44
CA GLU A 148 -22.26 -9.14 -1.85
C GLU A 148 -21.51 -7.85 -2.22
N ARG A 149 -21.74 -6.75 -1.49
CA ARG A 149 -21.07 -5.47 -1.76
C ARG A 149 -19.56 -5.54 -1.60
N PHE A 150 -19.09 -6.26 -0.58
CA PHE A 150 -17.67 -6.43 -0.33
C PHE A 150 -17.01 -7.25 -1.46
N GLN A 151 -17.68 -8.30 -1.96
CA GLN A 151 -17.22 -9.08 -3.11
C GLN A 151 -17.21 -8.23 -4.39
N GLU A 152 -18.22 -7.42 -4.61
CA GLU A 152 -18.34 -6.54 -5.78
C GLU A 152 -17.24 -5.47 -5.80
N LEU A 153 -17.03 -4.77 -4.69
CA LEU A 153 -16.11 -3.64 -4.62
C LEU A 153 -14.66 -4.07 -4.35
N VAL A 154 -14.43 -5.07 -3.49
CA VAL A 154 -13.06 -5.47 -3.06
C VAL A 154 -12.56 -6.70 -3.81
N GLY A 155 -13.46 -7.47 -4.45
CA GLY A 155 -13.12 -8.67 -5.22
C GLY A 155 -12.87 -9.91 -4.38
N SER A 156 -13.16 -9.87 -3.07
CA SER A 156 -13.03 -11.00 -2.14
C SER A 156 -14.06 -10.93 -1.02
N SER A 157 -14.28 -12.03 -0.30
CA SER A 157 -15.13 -11.97 0.89
C SER A 157 -14.43 -11.23 2.05
N PRO A 158 -15.17 -10.63 3.01
CA PRO A 158 -14.61 -9.95 4.17
C PRO A 158 -13.62 -10.82 4.96
N MET A 159 -13.89 -12.09 5.14
CA MET A 159 -13.04 -13.01 5.90
C MET A 159 -11.79 -13.44 5.14
N GLN A 160 -11.85 -13.54 3.81
CA GLN A 160 -10.67 -13.75 2.96
C GLN A 160 -9.78 -12.52 3.00
N TYR A 161 -10.37 -11.33 2.87
CA TYR A 161 -9.64 -10.07 3.00
C TYR A 161 -8.93 -9.95 4.35
N LEU A 162 -9.61 -10.23 5.46
CA LEU A 162 -9.01 -10.24 6.80
C LEU A 162 -7.80 -11.19 6.87
N THR A 163 -7.92 -12.39 6.29
CA THR A 163 -6.81 -13.34 6.24
C THR A 163 -5.60 -12.78 5.50
N GLN A 164 -5.83 -12.18 4.32
CA GLN A 164 -4.77 -11.55 3.52
C GLN A 164 -4.12 -10.38 4.27
N TRP A 165 -4.94 -9.53 4.90
CA TRP A 165 -4.49 -8.40 5.71
C TRP A 165 -3.60 -8.86 6.88
N ARG A 166 -4.05 -9.85 7.65
CA ARG A 166 -3.28 -10.46 8.74
C ARG A 166 -1.93 -11.01 8.26
N MET A 167 -1.93 -11.69 7.13
CA MET A 167 -0.69 -12.24 6.56
C MET A 167 0.27 -11.15 6.09
N MET A 168 -0.25 -10.06 5.54
CA MET A 168 0.57 -8.90 5.17
C MET A 168 1.21 -8.24 6.40
N LEU A 169 0.44 -8.02 7.47
CA LEU A 169 0.96 -7.51 8.74
C LEU A 169 2.05 -8.45 9.31
N ALA A 170 1.80 -9.76 9.31
CA ALA A 170 2.78 -10.76 9.73
C ALA A 170 4.06 -10.71 8.90
N GLY A 171 3.95 -10.57 7.58
CA GLY A 171 5.09 -10.41 6.68
C GLY A 171 5.95 -9.20 7.05
N ASN A 172 5.33 -8.06 7.38
CA ASN A 172 6.01 -6.87 7.85
C ASN A 172 6.70 -7.06 9.20
N LEU A 173 6.02 -7.68 10.17
CA LEU A 173 6.60 -7.98 11.49
C LEU A 173 7.81 -8.94 11.37
N LEU A 174 7.74 -9.92 10.47
CA LEU A 174 8.83 -10.83 10.19
C LEU A 174 10.05 -10.15 9.54
N CYS A 175 9.84 -9.11 8.73
CA CYS A 175 10.90 -8.37 8.06
C CYS A 175 11.62 -7.37 8.96
N HIS A 176 10.91 -6.75 9.90
CA HIS A 176 11.42 -5.59 10.65
C HIS A 176 11.66 -5.88 12.13
N GLY A 177 11.45 -7.13 12.59
CA GLY A 177 11.58 -7.49 13.99
C GLY A 177 12.08 -8.90 14.22
N ASN A 178 12.57 -9.13 15.47
CA ASN A 178 13.04 -10.42 15.94
C ASN A 178 12.03 -11.13 16.86
N ALA A 179 10.77 -10.68 16.87
CA ALA A 179 9.74 -11.28 17.72
C ALA A 179 9.58 -12.78 17.44
N PRO A 180 9.34 -13.60 18.46
CA PRO A 180 9.04 -15.04 18.29
C PRO A 180 7.83 -15.24 17.38
N LEU A 181 7.78 -16.35 16.65
CA LEU A 181 6.65 -16.64 15.74
C LEU A 181 5.33 -16.73 16.49
N ALA A 182 5.32 -17.28 17.71
CA ALA A 182 4.16 -17.33 18.58
C ALA A 182 3.58 -15.93 18.84
N ARG A 183 4.44 -14.98 19.16
CA ARG A 183 4.03 -13.59 19.39
C ARG A 183 3.45 -12.94 18.16
N ILE A 184 4.10 -13.14 16.99
CA ILE A 184 3.57 -12.61 15.71
C ILE A 184 2.22 -13.26 15.38
N ALA A 185 2.05 -14.56 15.60
CA ALA A 185 0.78 -15.24 15.39
C ALA A 185 -0.33 -14.62 16.25
N GLU A 186 -0.07 -14.39 17.52
CA GLU A 186 -0.99 -13.72 18.45
C GLU A 186 -1.32 -12.29 18.00
N ASP A 187 -0.31 -11.48 17.67
CA ASP A 187 -0.46 -10.10 17.25
C ASP A 187 -1.33 -9.94 15.98
N VAL A 188 -1.35 -10.96 15.12
CA VAL A 188 -2.21 -10.97 13.92
C VAL A 188 -3.47 -11.83 14.09
N GLY A 189 -3.80 -12.27 15.31
CA GLY A 189 -5.07 -12.90 15.66
C GLY A 189 -5.17 -14.40 15.36
N TYR A 190 -4.04 -15.13 15.43
CA TYR A 190 -4.02 -16.59 15.40
C TYR A 190 -3.77 -17.14 16.80
N GLN A 191 -4.57 -18.13 17.18
CA GLN A 191 -4.46 -18.77 18.51
C GLN A 191 -3.31 -19.76 18.60
N THR A 192 -2.83 -20.29 17.46
CA THR A 192 -1.74 -21.27 17.42
C THR A 192 -0.74 -21.00 16.30
N ASP A 193 0.52 -21.27 16.57
CA ASP A 193 1.62 -21.19 15.58
C ASP A 193 1.38 -22.07 14.36
N THR A 194 0.74 -23.22 14.57
CA THR A 194 0.44 -24.17 13.50
C THR A 194 -0.58 -23.60 12.53
N ALA A 195 -1.69 -23.02 13.05
CA ALA A 195 -2.70 -22.38 12.21
C ALA A 195 -2.13 -21.16 11.46
N PHE A 196 -1.35 -20.34 12.17
CA PHE A 196 -0.61 -19.21 11.57
C PHE A 196 0.32 -19.67 10.45
N SER A 197 1.19 -20.65 10.73
CA SER A 197 2.17 -21.15 9.76
C SER A 197 1.54 -21.73 8.50
N ARG A 198 0.41 -22.43 8.64
CA ARG A 198 -0.38 -22.94 7.50
C ARG A 198 -0.96 -21.79 6.67
N ALA A 199 -1.58 -20.80 7.30
CA ALA A 199 -2.12 -19.63 6.63
C ALA A 199 -1.02 -18.84 5.92
N PHE A 200 0.08 -18.61 6.60
CA PHE A 200 1.24 -17.90 6.04
C PHE A 200 1.83 -18.62 4.82
N ARG A 201 2.03 -19.95 4.94
CA ARG A 201 2.54 -20.75 3.80
C ARG A 201 1.59 -20.73 2.61
N ARG A 202 0.28 -20.75 2.83
CA ARG A 202 -0.72 -20.65 1.75
C ARG A 202 -0.62 -19.31 1.01
N GLU A 203 -0.42 -18.21 1.75
CA GLU A 203 -0.34 -16.86 1.17
C GLU A 203 1.05 -16.55 0.59
N TYR A 204 2.13 -16.99 1.23
CA TYR A 204 3.50 -16.65 0.87
C TYR A 204 4.24 -17.74 0.11
N GLY A 205 3.66 -18.93 -0.03
CA GLY A 205 4.29 -20.08 -0.68
C GLY A 205 5.38 -20.74 0.16
N MET A 206 5.75 -20.15 1.31
CA MET A 206 6.81 -20.64 2.18
C MET A 206 6.50 -20.40 3.67
N PRO A 207 7.12 -21.18 4.61
CA PRO A 207 6.93 -20.99 6.03
C PRO A 207 7.44 -19.63 6.54
N PRO A 208 6.87 -19.07 7.65
CA PRO A 208 7.27 -17.78 8.22
C PRO A 208 8.76 -17.66 8.52
N ALA A 209 9.38 -18.73 9.10
CA ALA A 209 10.80 -18.73 9.42
C ALA A 209 11.69 -18.67 8.17
N ALA A 210 11.30 -19.32 7.08
CA ALA A 210 12.02 -19.24 5.81
C ALA A 210 11.90 -17.85 5.19
N TRP A 211 10.72 -17.26 5.25
CA TRP A 211 10.48 -15.88 4.81
C TRP A 211 11.37 -14.88 5.56
N ARG A 212 11.42 -14.97 6.90
CA ARG A 212 12.28 -14.13 7.73
C ARG A 212 13.74 -14.23 7.30
N ARG A 213 14.29 -15.44 7.18
CA ARG A 213 15.68 -15.65 6.74
C ARG A 213 15.96 -15.07 5.37
N MET A 214 15.08 -15.30 4.41
CA MET A 214 15.21 -14.77 3.06
C MET A 214 15.25 -13.23 3.05
N LYS A 215 14.35 -12.58 3.79
CA LYS A 215 14.28 -11.13 3.88
C LYS A 215 15.47 -10.52 4.60
N SER A 216 15.95 -11.16 5.68
CA SER A 216 17.17 -10.74 6.37
C SER A 216 18.40 -10.85 5.47
N ALA A 217 18.53 -11.91 4.68
CA ALA A 217 19.61 -12.05 3.70
C ALA A 217 19.54 -11.00 2.59
N GLN A 218 18.33 -10.69 2.09
CA GLN A 218 18.14 -9.62 1.10
C GLN A 218 18.51 -8.24 1.66
N ALA A 219 18.18 -7.95 2.92
CA ALA A 219 18.54 -6.70 3.58
C ALA A 219 20.06 -6.59 3.81
N ALA A 220 20.74 -7.69 4.12
CA ALA A 220 22.20 -7.74 4.32
C ALA A 220 22.98 -7.58 2.99
N ASN A 221 22.45 -8.07 1.88
CA ASN A 221 23.13 -8.04 0.58
C ASN A 221 22.95 -6.71 -0.19
N GLY A 222 22.22 -5.73 0.36
CA GLY A 222 22.01 -4.41 -0.26
C GLY A 222 21.24 -4.46 -1.59
N PRO A 223 20.82 -3.31 -2.15
CA PRO A 223 20.05 -3.26 -3.39
C PRO A 223 20.92 -3.29 -4.67
N GLU A 224 21.97 -4.08 -4.73
CA GLU A 224 23.01 -3.95 -5.78
C GLU A 224 22.75 -4.73 -7.09
N LYS A 225 21.65 -5.50 -7.23
CA LYS A 225 21.41 -6.31 -8.44
C LYS A 225 20.00 -6.23 -9.02
N LEU A 226 19.54 -5.03 -9.39
CA LEU A 226 18.44 -4.85 -10.35
C LEU A 226 18.79 -3.79 -11.38
N ALA A 227 19.98 -3.92 -11.98
CA ALA A 227 20.44 -3.10 -13.10
C ALA A 227 21.15 -4.03 -14.10
N GLY A 228 20.39 -4.81 -14.82
CA GLY A 228 20.73 -5.44 -16.08
C GLY A 228 19.71 -4.99 -17.12
#